data_f34093bfd6475c457dcfbd8fe21c213c
#
_entry.id   f34093bfd6475c457dcfbd8fe21c213c
#
_cell.length_a   1.000
_cell.length_b   1.000
_cell.length_c   1.000
_cell.angle_alpha   90.00
_cell.angle_beta   90.00
_cell.angle_gamma   90.00
#
_symmetry.space_group_name_H-M   'P 1'
#
loop_
_entity.id
_entity.type
_entity.pdbx_description
1 polymer ?
#
loop_
_entity_poly.entity_id
_entity_poly.type
_entity_poly.pdbx_seq_one_letter_code
_entity_poly.pdbx_strand_id
1 'polypeptide(L)'
;VSSFGWPNAANTPYGPFDKSFFLRLNLAIGGDYIDGQGSKWSNAYNALAKYPESFPATMSIDYVRVYERRTAKEVNVPDNNLRAQLNKNLSTALSTVRKDDQKITDVELEKLTDLNLDAADNASEAEKIHDLTGLEAAKNLKSLSLKNNSVFDLRAVSNIKSLKSVNLTINR
;
A
#
# COMPACT_ATOMS: atom_id res chain seq x y z
N VAL A 1 -7.20 4.71 -17.62
CA VAL A 1 -7.59 5.49 -16.43
C VAL A 1 -7.34 6.95 -16.76
N SER A 2 -8.39 7.69 -17.11
CA SER A 2 -8.29 9.13 -17.33
C SER A 2 -8.24 9.83 -15.98
N SER A 3 -7.14 10.51 -15.68
CA SER A 3 -7.06 11.42 -14.56
C SER A 3 -7.83 12.69 -14.90
N PHE A 4 -8.94 12.92 -14.25
CA PHE A 4 -9.63 14.20 -14.31
C PHE A 4 -8.82 15.19 -13.48
N GLY A 5 -8.04 16.05 -14.16
CA GLY A 5 -7.38 17.18 -13.51
C GLY A 5 -8.42 18.26 -13.23
N TRP A 6 -8.78 18.47 -12.00
CA TRP A 6 -9.50 19.68 -11.61
C TRP A 6 -8.60 20.89 -11.81
N PRO A 7 -9.07 21.96 -12.45
CA PRO A 7 -8.31 23.20 -12.50
C PRO A 7 -8.07 23.65 -11.05
N ASN A 8 -6.82 23.79 -10.67
CA ASN A 8 -6.47 24.43 -9.42
C ASN A 8 -7.12 25.81 -9.41
N ALA A 9 -8.16 25.99 -8.62
CA ALA A 9 -8.60 27.32 -8.26
C ALA A 9 -7.41 27.99 -7.56
N ALA A 10 -6.92 29.06 -8.14
CA ALA A 10 -5.61 29.66 -7.88
C ALA A 10 -5.36 30.15 -6.45
N ASN A 11 -6.12 29.72 -5.45
CA ASN A 11 -5.98 30.12 -4.05
C ASN A 11 -6.47 29.10 -3.01
N THR A 12 -6.71 27.85 -3.37
CA THR A 12 -7.01 26.83 -2.37
C THR A 12 -5.92 25.77 -2.39
N PRO A 13 -5.11 25.63 -1.31
CA PRO A 13 -3.98 24.68 -1.27
C PRO A 13 -4.40 23.21 -1.39
N TYR A 14 -5.69 22.89 -1.24
CA TYR A 14 -6.15 21.50 -1.15
C TYR A 14 -7.29 21.12 -2.10
N GLY A 15 -7.85 22.06 -2.88
CA GLY A 15 -8.94 21.79 -3.83
C GLY A 15 -10.30 21.43 -3.18
N PRO A 16 -11.28 20.93 -3.95
CA PRO A 16 -12.65 20.72 -3.45
C PRO A 16 -12.79 19.57 -2.43
N PHE A 17 -11.75 18.81 -2.16
CA PHE A 17 -11.75 17.65 -1.27
C PHE A 17 -11.07 17.89 0.08
N ASP A 18 -10.83 19.14 0.46
CA ASP A 18 -10.25 19.56 1.74
C ASP A 18 -11.25 19.53 2.91
N LYS A 19 -12.55 19.30 2.62
CA LYS A 19 -13.63 19.24 3.59
C LYS A 19 -14.26 17.85 3.62
N SER A 20 -14.90 17.54 4.71
CA SER A 20 -15.68 16.31 4.83
C SER A 20 -16.76 16.26 3.77
N PHE A 21 -16.83 15.18 3.03
CA PHE A 21 -17.88 14.92 2.04
C PHE A 21 -18.40 13.49 2.22
N PHE A 22 -19.57 13.24 1.66
CA PHE A 22 -20.18 11.91 1.65
C PHE A 22 -20.23 11.36 0.23
N LEU A 23 -20.12 10.05 0.12
CA LEU A 23 -20.28 9.36 -1.13
C LEU A 23 -21.77 9.21 -1.44
N ARG A 24 -22.19 9.64 -2.63
CA ARG A 24 -23.55 9.40 -3.15
C ARG A 24 -23.47 8.46 -4.33
N LEU A 25 -24.12 7.32 -4.22
CA LEU A 25 -24.33 6.40 -5.32
C LEU A 25 -25.69 6.71 -5.93
N ASN A 26 -25.72 6.99 -7.23
CA ASN A 26 -26.90 7.44 -7.92
C ASN A 26 -27.12 6.65 -9.20
N LEU A 27 -28.36 6.24 -9.43
CA LEU A 27 -28.83 5.69 -10.69
C LEU A 27 -29.77 6.72 -11.32
N ALA A 28 -29.32 7.34 -12.41
CA ALA A 28 -30.13 8.27 -13.17
C ALA A 28 -30.78 7.57 -14.37
N ILE A 29 -32.03 7.89 -14.65
CA ILE A 29 -32.78 7.37 -15.80
C ILE A 29 -32.94 8.50 -16.77
N GLY A 30 -32.30 8.40 -17.95
CA GLY A 30 -32.30 9.44 -18.99
C GLY A 30 -31.51 10.70 -18.60
N GLY A 31 -31.63 11.73 -19.39
CA GLY A 31 -30.96 13.02 -19.22
C GLY A 31 -29.96 13.34 -20.32
N ASP A 32 -29.59 14.61 -20.41
CA ASP A 32 -28.78 15.16 -21.51
C ASP A 32 -27.40 14.46 -21.70
N TYR A 33 -26.85 13.92 -20.67
CA TYR A 33 -25.54 13.24 -20.70
C TYR A 33 -25.60 11.90 -21.46
N ILE A 34 -26.72 11.18 -21.36
CA ILE A 34 -26.89 9.86 -21.98
C ILE A 34 -27.39 10.00 -23.41
N ASP A 35 -28.31 10.93 -23.66
CA ASP A 35 -28.99 11.07 -24.95
C ASP A 35 -28.23 11.96 -25.94
N GLY A 36 -27.17 12.65 -25.52
CA GLY A 36 -26.27 13.45 -26.38
C GLY A 36 -26.93 14.61 -27.18
N GLN A 37 -28.20 14.86 -26.99
CA GLN A 37 -29.01 15.76 -27.76
C GLN A 37 -29.94 16.64 -26.90
N GLY A 38 -29.40 17.23 -25.88
CA GLY A 38 -30.08 18.31 -25.14
C GLY A 38 -31.54 18.02 -24.80
N SER A 39 -31.72 17.56 -23.61
CA SER A 39 -32.99 17.49 -22.91
C SER A 39 -34.07 16.68 -23.54
N LYS A 40 -34.27 15.47 -23.24
CA LYS A 40 -35.71 15.19 -23.24
C LYS A 40 -35.98 14.06 -22.24
N TRP A 41 -36.34 14.51 -21.07
CA TRP A 41 -37.09 13.73 -20.09
C TRP A 41 -38.15 12.82 -20.73
N SER A 42 -38.60 13.19 -21.94
CA SER A 42 -39.59 12.46 -22.76
C SER A 42 -39.13 11.03 -23.05
N ASN A 43 -37.85 10.75 -23.33
CA ASN A 43 -37.42 9.43 -23.71
C ASN A 43 -37.36 8.47 -22.51
N ALA A 44 -36.85 8.95 -21.36
CA ALA A 44 -36.89 8.19 -20.14
C ALA A 44 -38.30 7.95 -19.61
N TYR A 45 -39.15 8.99 -19.67
CA TYR A 45 -40.57 8.88 -19.34
C TYR A 45 -41.29 7.90 -20.26
N ASN A 46 -41.07 7.99 -21.58
CA ASN A 46 -41.66 7.09 -22.55
C ASN A 46 -41.15 5.63 -22.38
N ALA A 47 -39.89 5.45 -22.04
CA ALA A 47 -39.35 4.12 -21.72
C ALA A 47 -39.99 3.53 -20.46
N LEU A 48 -40.16 4.32 -19.41
CA LEU A 48 -40.89 3.93 -18.20
C LEU A 48 -42.33 3.55 -18.46
N ALA A 49 -43.03 4.37 -19.27
CA ALA A 49 -44.41 4.11 -19.64
C ALA A 49 -44.56 2.87 -20.53
N LYS A 50 -43.54 2.58 -21.37
CA LYS A 50 -43.57 1.45 -22.29
C LYS A 50 -43.18 0.13 -21.64
N TYR A 51 -42.33 0.19 -20.62
CA TYR A 51 -41.78 -0.98 -19.93
C TYR A 51 -41.91 -0.86 -18.39
N PRO A 52 -43.14 -0.72 -17.86
CA PRO A 52 -43.38 -0.53 -16.42
C PRO A 52 -42.87 -1.70 -15.58
N GLU A 53 -42.80 -2.90 -16.17
CA GLU A 53 -42.27 -4.09 -15.54
C GLU A 53 -40.75 -4.05 -15.26
N SER A 54 -40.06 -3.08 -15.88
CA SER A 54 -38.63 -2.87 -15.61
C SER A 54 -38.38 -2.16 -14.28
N PHE A 55 -39.43 -1.78 -13.56
CA PHE A 55 -39.33 -1.07 -12.28
C PHE A 55 -40.25 -1.71 -11.21
N PRO A 56 -39.78 -1.72 -9.96
CA PRO A 56 -38.52 -1.17 -9.46
C PRO A 56 -37.29 -1.93 -9.95
N ALA A 57 -36.26 -1.19 -10.38
CA ALA A 57 -34.98 -1.75 -10.77
C ALA A 57 -34.02 -1.80 -9.57
N THR A 58 -33.21 -2.83 -9.51
CA THR A 58 -32.19 -2.98 -8.45
C THR A 58 -30.82 -2.57 -8.98
N MET A 59 -30.18 -1.63 -8.30
CA MET A 59 -28.77 -1.34 -8.50
C MET A 59 -27.95 -2.13 -7.49
N SER A 60 -27.19 -3.11 -7.95
CA SER A 60 -26.27 -3.85 -7.10
C SER A 60 -24.89 -3.25 -7.14
N ILE A 61 -24.31 -3.01 -5.98
CA ILE A 61 -22.95 -2.47 -5.83
C ILE A 61 -22.16 -3.50 -5.06
N ASP A 62 -21.14 -4.06 -5.70
CA ASP A 62 -20.29 -5.09 -5.10
C ASP A 62 -19.47 -4.49 -3.95
N TYR A 63 -18.73 -3.42 -4.24
CA TYR A 63 -17.99 -2.70 -3.20
C TYR A 63 -17.68 -1.26 -3.61
N VAL A 64 -17.37 -0.44 -2.59
CA VAL A 64 -16.79 0.89 -2.75
C VAL A 64 -15.45 0.91 -2.01
N ARG A 65 -14.39 1.35 -2.66
CA ARG A 65 -13.05 1.48 -2.08
C ARG A 65 -12.61 2.94 -2.07
N VAL A 66 -12.24 3.41 -0.89
CA VAL A 66 -11.63 4.73 -0.72
C VAL A 66 -10.15 4.52 -0.42
N TYR A 67 -9.29 5.20 -1.16
CA TYR A 67 -7.85 5.12 -1.00
C TYR A 67 -7.32 6.46 -0.53
N GLU A 68 -6.60 6.44 0.58
CA GLU A 68 -5.84 7.58 1.04
C GLU A 68 -4.44 7.56 0.44
N ARG A 69 -3.96 8.71 -0.04
CA ARG A 69 -2.58 8.85 -0.50
C ARG A 69 -1.66 8.96 0.71
N ARG A 70 -0.98 7.88 1.03
CA ARG A 70 0.01 7.86 2.09
C ARG A 70 1.35 8.40 1.58
N THR A 71 1.93 9.34 2.31
CA THR A 71 3.31 9.79 2.08
C THR A 71 4.26 8.77 2.70
N ALA A 72 5.19 8.25 1.90
CA ALA A 72 6.23 7.35 2.38
C ALA A 72 7.18 8.10 3.35
N LYS A 73 7.51 7.46 4.47
CA LYS A 73 8.43 7.99 5.47
C LYS A 73 9.74 7.20 5.43
N GLU A 74 10.86 7.89 5.46
CA GLU A 74 12.18 7.26 5.58
C GLU A 74 12.27 6.54 6.93
N VAL A 75 12.78 5.30 6.89
CA VAL A 75 13.02 4.47 8.06
C VAL A 75 14.50 4.50 8.39
N ASN A 76 14.84 4.76 9.65
CA ASN A 76 16.21 4.69 10.12
C ASN A 76 16.61 3.21 10.32
N VAL A 77 17.63 2.77 9.57
CA VAL A 77 18.25 1.44 9.69
C VAL A 77 19.73 1.65 9.94
N PRO A 78 20.15 1.74 11.20
CA PRO A 78 21.53 2.07 11.57
C PRO A 78 22.53 0.95 11.24
N ASP A 79 22.13 -0.31 11.35
CA ASP A 79 22.99 -1.45 11.01
C ASP A 79 23.19 -1.53 9.49
N ASN A 80 24.44 -1.40 9.05
CA ASN A 80 24.78 -1.38 7.62
C ASN A 80 24.52 -2.74 6.94
N ASN A 81 24.77 -3.84 7.66
CA ASN A 81 24.54 -5.18 7.12
C ASN A 81 23.06 -5.45 6.98
N LEU A 82 22.24 -5.06 7.97
CA LEU A 82 20.79 -5.11 7.87
C LEU A 82 20.30 -4.27 6.69
N ARG A 83 20.78 -3.02 6.54
CA ARG A 83 20.36 -2.12 5.47
C ARG A 83 20.71 -2.69 4.09
N ALA A 84 21.91 -3.24 3.91
CA ALA A 84 22.32 -3.88 2.67
C ALA A 84 21.45 -5.10 2.32
N GLN A 85 21.19 -5.96 3.28
CA GLN A 85 20.33 -7.14 3.11
C GLN A 85 18.88 -6.76 2.82
N LEU A 86 18.35 -5.74 3.48
CA LEU A 86 17.01 -5.21 3.18
C LEU A 86 16.94 -4.66 1.76
N ASN A 87 17.92 -3.87 1.31
CA ASN A 87 17.96 -3.35 -0.04
C ASN A 87 18.04 -4.47 -1.09
N LYS A 88 18.79 -5.53 -0.82
CA LYS A 88 18.84 -6.72 -1.68
C LYS A 88 17.47 -7.41 -1.81
N ASN A 89 16.78 -7.62 -0.68
CA ASN A 89 15.44 -8.22 -0.67
C ASN A 89 14.41 -7.30 -1.35
N LEU A 90 14.48 -6.00 -1.13
CA LEU A 90 13.63 -5.00 -1.78
C LEU A 90 13.88 -4.91 -3.27
N SER A 91 15.12 -5.09 -3.74
CA SER A 91 15.42 -5.15 -5.18
C SER A 91 14.61 -6.24 -5.87
N THR A 92 14.51 -7.40 -5.24
CA THR A 92 13.71 -8.53 -5.74
C THR A 92 12.21 -8.24 -5.63
N ALA A 93 11.74 -7.78 -4.48
CA ALA A 93 10.32 -7.55 -4.22
C ALA A 93 9.72 -6.44 -5.09
N LEU A 94 10.52 -5.44 -5.43
CA LEU A 94 10.10 -4.27 -6.24
C LEU A 94 10.51 -4.37 -7.71
N SER A 95 11.23 -5.44 -8.10
CA SER A 95 11.81 -5.60 -9.44
C SER A 95 12.66 -4.38 -9.88
N THR A 96 13.44 -3.84 -8.95
CA THR A 96 14.29 -2.65 -9.15
C THR A 96 15.70 -2.92 -8.65
N VAL A 97 16.69 -2.24 -9.23
CA VAL A 97 18.07 -2.32 -8.72
C VAL A 97 18.25 -1.28 -7.61
N ARG A 98 18.68 -1.73 -6.43
CA ARG A 98 18.94 -0.89 -5.27
C ARG A 98 20.41 -0.99 -4.85
N LYS A 99 20.95 0.10 -4.34
CA LYS A 99 22.29 0.11 -3.71
C LYS A 99 22.18 -0.35 -2.25
N ASP A 100 23.23 -0.89 -1.70
CA ASP A 100 23.28 -1.38 -0.31
C ASP A 100 23.00 -0.29 0.73
N ASP A 101 23.41 0.95 0.44
CA ASP A 101 23.24 2.13 1.29
C ASP A 101 21.98 2.95 0.97
N GLN A 102 21.17 2.50 0.03
CA GLN A 102 19.97 3.26 -0.38
C GLN A 102 18.99 3.42 0.79
N LYS A 103 18.41 4.61 0.89
CA LYS A 103 17.37 4.92 1.87
C LYS A 103 16.15 4.03 1.65
N ILE A 104 15.57 3.60 2.75
CA ILE A 104 14.43 2.67 2.78
C ILE A 104 13.24 3.41 3.39
N THR A 105 12.07 3.18 2.85
CA THR A 105 10.82 3.75 3.37
C THR A 105 9.93 2.70 4.01
N ASP A 106 9.04 3.14 4.88
CA ASP A 106 8.05 2.29 5.54
C ASP A 106 7.12 1.59 4.54
N VAL A 107 6.74 2.28 3.46
CA VAL A 107 5.90 1.71 2.39
C VAL A 107 6.62 0.59 1.62
N GLU A 108 7.93 0.71 1.44
CA GLU A 108 8.75 -0.34 0.82
C GLU A 108 8.85 -1.56 1.74
N LEU A 109 9.14 -1.36 3.03
CA LEU A 109 9.22 -2.46 4.00
C LEU A 109 7.90 -3.23 4.15
N GLU A 110 6.77 -2.56 4.00
CA GLU A 110 5.45 -3.21 4.00
C GLU A 110 5.22 -4.17 2.82
N LYS A 111 6.08 -4.15 1.78
CA LYS A 111 6.03 -5.12 0.68
C LYS A 111 6.67 -6.47 1.03
N LEU A 112 7.49 -6.51 2.08
CA LEU A 112 8.17 -7.72 2.50
C LEU A 112 7.24 -8.57 3.38
N THR A 113 7.04 -9.82 2.96
CA THR A 113 6.27 -10.83 3.72
C THR A 113 7.15 -11.91 4.30
N ASP A 114 8.21 -12.26 3.60
CA ASP A 114 9.18 -13.28 3.97
C ASP A 114 10.58 -12.70 3.79
N LEU A 115 11.39 -12.76 4.82
CA LEU A 115 12.67 -12.10 4.85
C LEU A 115 13.74 -13.09 5.31
N ASN A 116 14.68 -13.36 4.43
CA ASN A 116 15.87 -14.13 4.76
C ASN A 116 17.06 -13.17 4.89
N LEU A 117 17.58 -13.08 6.11
CA LEU A 117 18.73 -12.28 6.52
C LEU A 117 19.86 -13.16 7.10
N ASP A 118 19.90 -14.44 6.74
CA ASP A 118 20.91 -15.36 7.24
C ASP A 118 22.30 -14.89 6.81
N ALA A 119 23.24 -14.84 7.74
CA ALA A 119 24.63 -14.65 7.43
C ALA A 119 25.25 -15.95 6.90
N ALA A 120 26.28 -15.84 6.07
CA ALA A 120 27.00 -16.99 5.56
C ALA A 120 27.64 -17.79 6.71
N ASP A 121 27.80 -19.10 6.54
CA ASP A 121 28.34 -19.95 7.61
C ASP A 121 29.78 -19.55 8.00
N ASN A 122 30.53 -18.93 7.09
CA ASN A 122 31.87 -18.39 7.28
C ASN A 122 31.92 -16.87 7.50
N ALA A 123 30.77 -16.22 7.74
CA ALA A 123 30.72 -14.79 7.95
C ALA A 123 31.54 -14.37 9.18
N SER A 124 32.37 -13.35 9.01
CA SER A 124 33.04 -12.69 10.11
C SER A 124 32.04 -11.90 10.96
N GLU A 125 32.42 -11.54 12.19
CA GLU A 125 31.55 -10.75 13.08
C GLU A 125 31.15 -9.40 12.47
N ALA A 126 32.05 -8.79 11.69
CA ALA A 126 31.77 -7.52 11.00
C ALA A 126 30.70 -7.63 9.88
N GLU A 127 30.42 -8.82 9.39
CA GLU A 127 29.43 -9.08 8.34
C GLU A 127 28.07 -9.51 8.90
N LYS A 128 27.99 -9.72 10.21
CA LYS A 128 26.75 -10.12 10.89
C LYS A 128 25.88 -8.91 11.22
N ILE A 129 24.59 -9.17 11.33
CA ILE A 129 23.59 -8.19 11.80
C ILE A 129 23.58 -8.23 13.33
N HIS A 130 23.61 -7.05 13.94
CA HIS A 130 23.58 -6.85 15.39
C HIS A 130 22.33 -6.11 15.86
N ASP A 131 21.81 -5.20 15.04
CA ASP A 131 20.68 -4.32 15.38
C ASP A 131 19.57 -4.43 14.34
N LEU A 132 18.36 -4.73 14.80
CA LEU A 132 17.16 -4.85 13.97
C LEU A 132 16.35 -3.57 13.88
N THR A 133 16.84 -2.45 14.39
CA THR A 133 16.16 -1.16 14.33
C THR A 133 15.78 -0.82 12.89
N GLY A 134 14.50 -0.47 12.68
CA GLY A 134 13.90 -0.20 11.38
C GLY A 134 12.99 -1.33 10.91
N LEU A 135 13.18 -2.59 11.36
CA LEU A 135 12.29 -3.69 10.98
C LEU A 135 10.87 -3.56 11.53
N GLU A 136 10.64 -2.75 12.54
CA GLU A 136 9.30 -2.44 13.07
C GLU A 136 8.37 -1.84 12.02
N ALA A 137 8.91 -1.28 10.94
CA ALA A 137 8.14 -0.76 9.81
C ALA A 137 7.69 -1.86 8.83
N ALA A 138 8.23 -3.06 8.89
CA ALA A 138 7.86 -4.21 8.04
C ALA A 138 6.56 -4.88 8.54
N LYS A 139 5.46 -4.16 8.59
CA LYS A 139 4.20 -4.54 9.24
C LYS A 139 3.53 -5.79 8.67
N ASN A 140 3.87 -6.17 7.44
CA ASN A 140 3.29 -7.33 6.75
C ASN A 140 4.20 -8.57 6.82
N LEU A 141 5.34 -8.48 7.52
CA LEU A 141 6.30 -9.56 7.62
C LEU A 141 5.69 -10.76 8.37
N LYS A 142 5.76 -11.94 7.77
CA LYS A 142 5.22 -13.20 8.29
C LYS A 142 6.31 -14.16 8.74
N SER A 143 7.45 -14.16 8.04
CA SER A 143 8.58 -15.03 8.30
C SER A 143 9.88 -14.24 8.28
N LEU A 144 10.72 -14.47 9.29
CA LEU A 144 12.03 -13.84 9.43
C LEU A 144 13.08 -14.89 9.76
N SER A 145 14.12 -15.02 8.95
CA SER A 145 15.29 -15.82 9.24
C SER A 145 16.51 -14.94 9.46
N LEU A 146 17.19 -15.16 10.57
CA LEU A 146 18.36 -14.42 11.04
C LEU A 146 19.50 -15.40 11.45
N LYS A 147 19.52 -16.60 10.86
CA LYS A 147 20.51 -17.62 11.18
C LYS A 147 21.94 -17.04 11.09
N ASN A 148 22.80 -17.44 12.02
CA ASN A 148 24.22 -17.12 12.07
C ASN A 148 24.54 -15.61 12.14
N ASN A 149 23.67 -14.83 12.81
CA ASN A 149 23.89 -13.41 13.10
C ASN A 149 24.28 -13.22 14.60
N SER A 150 24.40 -11.98 15.05
CA SER A 150 24.73 -11.61 16.43
C SER A 150 23.63 -10.69 17.02
N VAL A 151 22.38 -11.12 16.87
CA VAL A 151 21.20 -10.36 17.35
C VAL A 151 20.80 -10.82 18.75
N PHE A 152 20.77 -9.92 19.73
CA PHE A 152 20.27 -10.19 21.09
C PHE A 152 19.04 -9.36 21.46
N ASP A 153 18.66 -8.38 20.68
CA ASP A 153 17.51 -7.54 20.93
C ASP A 153 16.44 -7.72 19.84
N LEU A 154 15.30 -8.26 20.24
CA LEU A 154 14.17 -8.52 19.35
C LEU A 154 13.04 -7.49 19.48
N ARG A 155 13.24 -6.40 20.22
CA ARG A 155 12.19 -5.38 20.45
C ARG A 155 11.67 -4.78 19.15
N ALA A 156 12.52 -4.59 18.15
CA ALA A 156 12.13 -4.06 16.85
C ALA A 156 11.08 -4.95 16.13
N VAL A 157 11.11 -6.26 16.36
CA VAL A 157 10.19 -7.20 15.69
C VAL A 157 9.05 -7.68 16.60
N SER A 158 9.12 -7.43 17.91
CA SER A 158 8.15 -7.93 18.89
C SER A 158 6.71 -7.44 18.67
N ASN A 159 6.55 -6.28 18.06
CA ASN A 159 5.26 -5.66 17.80
C ASN A 159 4.72 -5.89 16.37
N ILE A 160 5.41 -6.70 15.56
CA ILE A 160 4.95 -7.04 14.21
C ILE A 160 3.87 -8.12 14.33
N LYS A 161 2.60 -7.70 14.34
CA LYS A 161 1.43 -8.59 14.55
C LYS A 161 1.29 -9.68 13.48
N SER A 162 1.81 -9.47 12.29
CA SER A 162 1.77 -10.43 11.18
C SER A 162 2.82 -11.54 11.31
N LEU A 163 3.86 -11.35 12.14
CA LEU A 163 4.99 -12.26 12.25
C LEU A 163 4.57 -13.58 12.90
N LYS A 164 4.84 -14.68 12.20
CA LYS A 164 4.45 -16.04 12.60
C LYS A 164 5.65 -16.93 12.90
N SER A 165 6.78 -16.66 12.26
CA SER A 165 7.98 -17.50 12.36
C SER A 165 9.23 -16.63 12.42
N VAL A 166 10.10 -16.95 13.37
CA VAL A 166 11.44 -16.35 13.51
C VAL A 166 12.45 -17.45 13.69
N ASN A 167 13.50 -17.48 12.87
CA ASN A 167 14.63 -18.37 13.00
C ASN A 167 15.85 -17.60 13.52
N LEU A 168 16.31 -17.95 14.70
CA LEU A 168 17.48 -17.36 15.39
C LEU A 168 18.62 -18.39 15.59
N THR A 169 18.66 -19.43 14.78
CA THR A 169 19.67 -20.48 14.92
C THR A 169 21.07 -19.88 14.81
N ILE A 170 21.96 -20.25 15.73
CA ILE A 170 23.36 -19.78 15.78
C ILE A 170 23.47 -18.24 15.91
N ASN A 171 22.58 -17.58 16.66
CA ASN A 171 22.80 -16.21 17.12
C ASN A 171 23.56 -16.25 18.45
N ARG A 172 24.67 -15.50 18.54
CA ARG A 172 25.57 -15.47 19.71
C ARG A 172 26.00 -14.04 19.99
#